data_15c55169fa93700a00cda5fc6ff991ab
#
_entry.id   15c55169fa93700a00cda5fc6ff991ab
#
_cell.length_a   1.000
_cell.length_b   1.000
_cell.length_c   1.000
_cell.angle_alpha   90.00
_cell.angle_beta   90.00
_cell.angle_gamma   90.00
#
_symmetry.space_group_name_H-M   'P 1'
#
loop_
_entity.id
_entity.type
_entity.pdbx_description
1 polymer ?
#
loop_
_entity_poly.entity_id
_entity_poly.type
_entity_poly.pdbx_seq_one_letter_code
_entity_poly.pdbx_strand_id
1 'polypeptide(L)'
;YQMAPLMYNIVEKLQLLLVTVSIGLAILLFALVGSVETVLSVPTNLTLSGEQLQVETVAILLGALAYAGAGGYLNLSQSLWIREKGYGMGRYQGRIKNPFAGDDPETVHRNGFSFVPNRVNLERWRGWWRVTQLEHLLTFFFGLVVVTTILTLVMFTYAAGSTGTAVDIWLVEVVPVVGSVTSVVIYALLFLALFTTEYAIVESFVRNSSDIIYELY
;
A
#
# COMPACT_ATOMS: atom_id res chain seq x y z
N TYR A 1 4.45 3.49 26.46
CA TYR A 1 2.99 3.33 26.51
C TYR A 1 2.21 4.62 26.80
N GLN A 2 2.86 5.72 27.11
CA GLN A 2 2.25 7.07 27.12
C GLN A 2 2.00 7.65 25.72
N MET A 3 2.01 6.81 24.69
CA MET A 3 2.08 7.21 23.28
C MET A 3 0.80 6.93 22.48
N ALA A 4 -0.33 6.61 23.09
CA ALA A 4 -1.52 6.19 22.32
C ALA A 4 -2.04 7.25 21.31
N PRO A 5 -2.14 8.55 21.62
CA PRO A 5 -2.45 9.55 20.61
C PRO A 5 -1.29 9.82 19.64
N LEU A 6 -0.06 9.48 20.04
CA LEU A 6 1.15 9.57 19.23
C LEU A 6 1.39 8.34 18.33
N MET A 7 0.87 7.17 18.70
CA MET A 7 1.12 5.92 17.93
C MET A 7 0.64 6.04 16.48
N TYR A 8 -0.57 6.54 16.24
CA TYR A 8 -1.06 6.74 14.88
C TYR A 8 -0.15 7.67 14.07
N ASN A 9 0.24 8.80 14.64
CA ASN A 9 1.11 9.76 13.97
C ASN A 9 2.52 9.22 13.71
N ILE A 10 3.04 8.38 14.61
CA ILE A 10 4.34 7.71 14.43
C ILE A 10 4.24 6.68 13.31
N VAL A 11 3.20 5.85 13.33
CA VAL A 11 2.93 4.85 12.30
C VAL A 11 2.79 5.50 10.92
N GLU A 12 1.97 6.55 10.82
CA GLU A 12 1.76 7.30 9.58
C GLU A 12 3.07 7.90 9.05
N LYS A 13 3.84 8.58 9.91
CA LYS A 13 5.11 9.18 9.51
C LYS A 13 6.14 8.14 9.10
N LEU A 14 6.21 7.03 9.83
CA LEU A 14 7.11 5.93 9.50
C LEU A 14 6.73 5.31 8.14
N GLN A 15 5.46 5.02 7.92
CA GLN A 15 5.00 4.47 6.64
C GLN A 15 5.25 5.44 5.47
N LEU A 16 4.97 6.73 5.65
CA LEU A 16 5.27 7.74 4.64
C LEU A 16 6.76 7.79 4.31
N LEU A 17 7.62 7.75 5.32
CA LEU A 17 9.07 7.70 5.13
C LEU A 17 9.48 6.46 4.34
N LEU A 18 9.04 5.27 4.77
CA LEU A 18 9.39 4.00 4.16
C LEU A 18 8.92 3.92 2.70
N VAL A 19 7.68 4.34 2.42
CA VAL A 19 7.14 4.38 1.05
C VAL A 19 7.89 5.38 0.18
N THR A 20 8.21 6.57 0.71
CA THR A 20 8.98 7.58 -0.03
C THR A 20 10.38 7.07 -0.36
N VAL A 21 11.05 6.42 0.59
CA VAL A 21 12.36 5.80 0.37
C VAL A 21 12.26 4.67 -0.67
N SER A 22 11.23 3.83 -0.59
CA SER A 22 11.01 2.73 -1.55
C SER A 22 10.81 3.25 -2.98
N ILE A 23 10.02 4.31 -3.16
CA ILE A 23 9.84 4.95 -4.48
C ILE A 23 11.17 5.54 -4.97
N GLY A 24 11.90 6.22 -4.09
CA GLY A 24 13.22 6.77 -4.43
C GLY A 24 14.22 5.69 -4.85
N LEU A 25 14.25 4.57 -4.13
CA LEU A 25 15.10 3.42 -4.48
C LEU A 25 14.66 2.73 -5.78
N ALA A 26 13.36 2.65 -6.06
CA ALA A 26 12.86 2.11 -7.33
C ALA A 26 13.28 2.98 -8.52
N ILE A 27 13.18 4.31 -8.38
CA ILE A 27 13.68 5.26 -9.40
C ILE A 27 15.20 5.14 -9.56
N LEU A 28 15.93 5.04 -8.45
CA LEU A 28 17.38 4.84 -8.48
C LEU A 28 17.75 3.52 -9.16
N LEU A 29 17.05 2.43 -8.84
CA LEU A 29 17.25 1.14 -9.50
C LEU A 29 17.06 1.26 -11.01
N PHE A 30 15.98 1.91 -11.44
CA PHE A 30 15.74 2.14 -12.87
C PHE A 30 16.85 3.01 -13.51
N ALA A 31 17.33 4.01 -12.81
CA ALA A 31 18.45 4.85 -13.30
C ALA A 31 19.77 4.09 -13.43
N LEU A 32 19.99 3.08 -12.59
CA LEU A 32 21.21 2.26 -12.61
C LEU A 32 21.19 1.17 -13.68
N VAL A 33 20.04 0.53 -13.88
CA VAL A 33 19.95 -0.67 -14.71
C VAL A 33 18.80 -0.65 -15.72
N GLY A 34 17.97 0.38 -15.71
CA GLY A 34 16.87 0.53 -16.65
C GLY A 34 17.35 0.77 -18.08
N SER A 35 16.66 0.17 -19.04
CA SER A 35 16.91 0.36 -20.47
C SER A 35 15.80 1.22 -21.08
N VAL A 36 16.21 2.34 -21.71
CA VAL A 36 15.27 3.18 -22.47
C VAL A 36 14.68 2.40 -23.66
N GLU A 37 15.46 1.52 -24.26
CA GLU A 37 15.01 0.66 -25.34
C GLU A 37 13.90 -0.26 -24.87
N THR A 38 14.02 -0.87 -23.67
CA THR A 38 12.97 -1.68 -23.06
C THR A 38 11.69 -0.88 -22.85
N VAL A 39 11.79 0.36 -22.34
CA VAL A 39 10.64 1.25 -22.17
C VAL A 39 9.93 1.52 -23.50
N LEU A 40 10.68 1.82 -24.55
CA LEU A 40 10.13 2.13 -25.87
C LEU A 40 9.52 0.89 -26.56
N SER A 41 9.97 -0.30 -26.18
CA SER A 41 9.44 -1.57 -26.73
C SER A 41 8.12 -2.01 -26.05
N VAL A 42 7.77 -1.48 -24.87
CA VAL A 42 6.56 -1.88 -24.13
C VAL A 42 5.28 -1.72 -24.97
N PRO A 43 5.01 -0.60 -25.64
CA PRO A 43 3.77 -0.45 -26.42
C PRO A 43 3.62 -1.47 -27.57
N THR A 44 4.75 -1.89 -28.15
CA THR A 44 4.75 -2.84 -29.26
C THR A 44 4.66 -4.31 -28.81
N ASN A 45 5.06 -4.58 -27.56
CA ASN A 45 5.09 -5.93 -26.99
C ASN A 45 3.89 -6.22 -26.06
N LEU A 46 3.04 -5.22 -25.77
CA LEU A 46 1.78 -5.38 -25.04
C LEU A 46 0.69 -6.03 -25.89
N THR A 47 1.03 -7.14 -26.56
CA THR A 47 0.06 -7.97 -27.29
C THR A 47 -0.20 -9.23 -26.49
N LEU A 48 -1.40 -9.34 -25.92
CA LEU A 48 -1.87 -10.59 -25.34
C LEU A 48 -2.24 -11.54 -26.49
N SER A 49 -1.34 -12.45 -26.84
CA SER A 49 -1.70 -13.59 -27.69
C SER A 49 -2.43 -14.64 -26.85
N GLY A 50 -3.53 -15.20 -27.37
CA GLY A 50 -4.33 -16.18 -26.63
C GLY A 50 -3.54 -17.44 -26.22
N GLU A 51 -2.41 -17.72 -26.87
CA GLU A 51 -1.50 -18.84 -26.55
C GLU A 51 -0.75 -18.63 -25.22
N GLN A 52 -0.66 -17.40 -24.74
CA GLN A 52 0.03 -17.04 -23.48
C GLN A 52 -0.87 -17.14 -22.24
N LEU A 53 -2.17 -17.32 -22.44
CA LEU A 53 -3.16 -17.43 -21.36
C LEU A 53 -3.36 -18.88 -20.93
N GLN A 54 -2.31 -19.52 -20.43
CA GLN A 54 -2.43 -20.82 -19.78
C GLN A 54 -3.18 -20.68 -18.44
N VAL A 55 -3.86 -21.74 -18.02
CA VAL A 55 -4.68 -21.72 -16.79
C VAL A 55 -3.86 -21.32 -15.57
N GLU A 56 -2.61 -21.80 -15.48
CA GLU A 56 -1.67 -21.46 -14.42
C GLU A 56 -1.34 -19.96 -14.42
N THR A 57 -1.09 -19.38 -15.58
CA THR A 57 -0.80 -17.94 -15.74
C THR A 57 -2.02 -17.10 -15.34
N VAL A 58 -3.23 -17.52 -15.72
CA VAL A 58 -4.48 -16.84 -15.33
C VAL A 58 -4.68 -16.91 -13.81
N ALA A 59 -4.43 -18.03 -13.18
CA ALA A 59 -4.54 -18.20 -11.74
C ALA A 59 -3.57 -17.28 -10.98
N ILE A 60 -2.31 -17.19 -11.43
CA ILE A 60 -1.31 -16.29 -10.85
C ILE A 60 -1.73 -14.82 -11.03
N LEU A 61 -2.20 -14.45 -12.24
CA LEU A 61 -2.67 -13.09 -12.52
C LEU A 61 -3.88 -12.70 -11.67
N LEU A 62 -4.85 -13.60 -11.50
CA LEU A 62 -6.00 -13.35 -10.63
C LEU A 62 -5.60 -13.23 -9.17
N GLY A 63 -4.64 -14.05 -8.71
CA GLY A 63 -4.05 -13.92 -7.39
C GLY A 63 -3.37 -12.57 -7.19
N ALA A 64 -2.54 -12.14 -8.15
CA ALA A 64 -1.88 -10.84 -8.11
C ALA A 64 -2.90 -9.68 -8.10
N LEU A 65 -3.95 -9.75 -8.91
CA LEU A 65 -5.03 -8.75 -8.91
C LEU A 65 -5.79 -8.70 -7.58
N ALA A 66 -6.04 -9.85 -6.95
CA ALA A 66 -6.72 -9.91 -5.65
C ALA A 66 -5.92 -9.21 -4.54
N TYR A 67 -4.59 -9.27 -4.61
CA TYR A 67 -3.72 -8.65 -3.62
C TYR A 67 -3.23 -7.24 -4.00
N ALA A 68 -3.28 -6.85 -5.27
CA ALA A 68 -2.80 -5.56 -5.75
C ALA A 68 -3.53 -4.36 -5.11
N GLY A 69 -4.74 -4.55 -4.64
CA GLY A 69 -5.59 -3.52 -4.05
C GLY A 69 -5.74 -3.58 -2.54
N ALA A 70 -4.80 -4.11 -1.78
CA ALA A 70 -4.92 -4.30 -0.34
C ALA A 70 -6.24 -5.01 0.02
N GLY A 71 -6.47 -6.18 -0.57
CA GLY A 71 -7.75 -6.89 -0.54
C GLY A 71 -8.24 -7.25 0.85
N GLY A 72 -9.55 -7.40 0.97
CA GLY A 72 -10.22 -8.01 2.11
C GLY A 72 -10.02 -7.27 3.43
N TYR A 73 -9.24 -7.84 4.31
CA TYR A 73 -9.05 -7.40 5.69
C TYR A 73 -8.46 -5.98 5.82
N LEU A 74 -7.53 -5.58 4.96
CA LEU A 74 -6.94 -4.24 4.96
C LEU A 74 -7.97 -3.16 4.60
N ASN A 75 -8.96 -3.48 3.78
CA ASN A 75 -10.04 -2.55 3.45
C ASN A 75 -10.93 -2.22 4.67
N LEU A 76 -11.10 -3.15 5.61
CA LEU A 76 -11.79 -2.88 6.87
C LEU A 76 -11.01 -1.86 7.71
N SER A 77 -9.69 -2.00 7.78
CA SER A 77 -8.82 -1.06 8.51
C SER A 77 -8.85 0.36 7.96
N GLN A 78 -9.16 0.54 6.68
CA GLN A 78 -9.23 1.86 6.06
C GLN A 78 -10.27 2.76 6.73
N SER A 79 -11.42 2.22 7.12
CA SER A 79 -12.44 2.96 7.86
C SER A 79 -11.96 3.39 9.24
N LEU A 80 -11.19 2.52 9.91
CA LEU A 80 -10.59 2.80 11.20
C LEU A 80 -9.51 3.88 11.11
N TRP A 81 -8.68 3.85 10.07
CA TRP A 81 -7.69 4.89 9.81
C TRP A 81 -8.32 6.25 9.54
N ILE A 82 -9.41 6.30 8.77
CA ILE A 82 -10.18 7.54 8.52
C ILE A 82 -10.72 8.10 9.84
N ARG A 83 -11.24 7.24 10.73
CA ARG A 83 -11.69 7.60 12.07
C ARG A 83 -10.55 8.17 12.91
N GLU A 84 -9.42 7.48 13.00
CA GLU A 84 -8.24 7.89 13.74
C GLU A 84 -7.64 9.22 13.25
N LYS A 85 -7.60 9.39 11.93
CA LYS A 85 -7.16 10.63 11.28
C LYS A 85 -8.14 11.79 11.50
N GLY A 86 -9.37 11.49 11.90
CA GLY A 86 -10.43 12.47 12.12
C GLY A 86 -10.94 13.11 10.84
N TYR A 87 -10.94 12.37 9.74
CA TYR A 87 -11.46 12.83 8.46
C TYR A 87 -12.99 12.79 8.43
N GLY A 88 -13.59 13.88 7.92
CA GLY A 88 -15.02 13.97 7.75
C GLY A 88 -15.81 13.71 9.03
N MET A 89 -16.80 12.82 8.94
CA MET A 89 -17.63 12.41 10.07
C MET A 89 -16.89 11.50 11.08
N GLY A 90 -15.80 10.88 10.69
CA GLY A 90 -14.96 10.05 11.58
C GLY A 90 -14.46 10.80 12.81
N ARG A 91 -14.30 12.13 12.72
CA ARG A 91 -13.91 12.99 13.84
C ARG A 91 -14.85 12.90 15.04
N TYR A 92 -16.13 12.64 14.81
CA TYR A 92 -17.15 12.63 15.84
C TYR A 92 -17.40 11.25 16.44
N GLN A 93 -16.82 10.20 15.86
CA GLN A 93 -17.09 8.82 16.21
C GLN A 93 -16.39 8.37 17.52
N GLY A 94 -15.40 9.15 17.99
CA GLY A 94 -14.55 8.78 19.12
C GLY A 94 -13.42 7.82 18.71
N ARG A 95 -12.45 7.65 19.59
CA ARG A 95 -11.27 6.81 19.38
C ARG A 95 -11.13 5.81 20.51
N ILE A 96 -10.72 4.60 20.19
CA ILE A 96 -10.35 3.61 21.20
C ILE A 96 -8.99 4.01 21.76
N LYS A 97 -8.98 4.52 22.98
CA LYS A 97 -7.76 4.88 23.69
C LYS A 97 -7.16 3.66 24.38
N ASN A 98 -5.85 3.70 24.57
CA ASN A 98 -5.15 2.65 25.32
C ASN A 98 -5.64 2.67 26.79
N PRO A 99 -6.20 1.56 27.30
CA PRO A 99 -6.69 1.48 28.69
C PRO A 99 -5.60 1.69 29.75
N PHE A 100 -4.32 1.56 29.36
CA PHE A 100 -3.18 1.74 30.25
C PHE A 100 -2.57 3.15 30.20
N ALA A 101 -3.11 4.06 29.37
CA ALA A 101 -2.57 5.42 29.23
C ALA A 101 -3.06 6.41 30.28
N GLY A 102 -4.04 6.02 31.11
CA GLY A 102 -4.57 6.88 32.18
C GLY A 102 -5.44 8.04 31.69
N ASP A 103 -5.72 8.12 30.41
CA ASP A 103 -6.62 9.11 29.82
C ASP A 103 -8.09 8.69 30.02
N ASP A 104 -8.98 9.67 30.19
CA ASP A 104 -10.41 9.40 30.22
C ASP A 104 -10.86 8.70 28.93
N PRO A 105 -11.64 7.61 29.03
CA PRO A 105 -12.12 6.90 27.85
C PRO A 105 -13.03 7.80 27.01
N GLU A 106 -12.73 7.92 25.72
CA GLU A 106 -13.67 8.55 24.78
C GLU A 106 -14.84 7.62 24.54
N THR A 107 -16.06 8.15 24.50
CA THR A 107 -17.22 7.37 24.11
C THR A 107 -17.12 7.08 22.60
N VAL A 108 -16.92 5.83 22.25
CA VAL A 108 -16.94 5.39 20.86
C VAL A 108 -18.41 5.15 20.48
N HIS A 109 -18.88 5.87 19.47
CA HIS A 109 -20.24 5.69 18.96
C HIS A 109 -20.28 4.52 17.99
N ARG A 110 -21.06 3.49 18.33
CA ARG A 110 -21.25 2.30 17.48
C ARG A 110 -21.97 2.62 16.17
N ASN A 111 -22.92 3.56 16.24
CA ASN A 111 -23.63 4.03 15.06
C ASN A 111 -22.86 5.17 14.42
N GLY A 112 -22.71 5.13 13.10
CA GLY A 112 -22.11 6.22 12.35
C GLY A 112 -22.96 7.50 12.43
N PHE A 113 -22.36 8.62 12.10
CA PHE A 113 -23.04 9.91 12.01
C PHE A 113 -23.46 10.18 10.58
N SER A 114 -24.66 10.74 10.41
CA SER A 114 -25.13 11.31 9.17
C SER A 114 -25.22 12.82 9.28
N PHE A 115 -25.29 13.50 8.15
CA PHE A 115 -25.48 14.96 8.12
C PHE A 115 -26.77 15.35 7.38
N VAL A 116 -27.35 16.47 7.79
CA VAL A 116 -28.51 17.03 7.08
C VAL A 116 -28.06 17.49 5.68
N PRO A 117 -28.69 17.05 4.59
CA PRO A 117 -28.29 17.36 3.22
C PRO A 117 -28.68 18.80 2.83
N ASN A 118 -28.05 19.77 3.47
CA ASN A 118 -28.16 21.17 3.09
C ASN A 118 -26.97 21.58 2.20
N ARG A 119 -27.04 22.76 1.58
CA ARG A 119 -26.01 23.24 0.66
C ARG A 119 -24.62 23.29 1.28
N VAL A 120 -24.51 23.77 2.53
CA VAL A 120 -23.23 23.94 3.22
C VAL A 120 -22.59 22.56 3.51
N ASN A 121 -23.38 21.61 4.02
CA ASN A 121 -22.89 20.28 4.33
C ASN A 121 -22.53 19.49 3.07
N LEU A 122 -23.26 19.66 1.97
CA LEU A 122 -22.93 19.05 0.69
C LEU A 122 -21.63 19.63 0.10
N GLU A 123 -21.38 20.91 0.25
CA GLU A 123 -20.12 21.53 -0.18
C GLU A 123 -18.94 20.99 0.66
N ARG A 124 -19.10 20.86 1.97
CA ARG A 124 -18.09 20.23 2.85
C ARG A 124 -17.84 18.77 2.47
N TRP A 125 -18.89 18.00 2.23
CA TRP A 125 -18.78 16.61 1.79
C TRP A 125 -18.03 16.48 0.47
N ARG A 126 -18.35 17.34 -0.52
CA ARG A 126 -17.61 17.39 -1.79
C ARG A 126 -16.13 17.74 -1.60
N GLY A 127 -15.83 18.62 -0.65
CA GLY A 127 -14.44 18.94 -0.28
C GLY A 127 -13.69 17.71 0.19
N TRP A 128 -14.25 16.95 1.14
CA TRP A 128 -13.67 15.70 1.63
C TRP A 128 -13.55 14.65 0.53
N TRP A 129 -14.55 14.54 -0.33
CA TRP A 129 -14.53 13.63 -1.47
C TRP A 129 -13.37 13.92 -2.42
N ARG A 130 -13.11 15.18 -2.72
CA ARG A 130 -11.95 15.58 -3.54
C ARG A 130 -10.63 15.23 -2.88
N VAL A 131 -10.48 15.46 -1.58
CA VAL A 131 -9.27 15.11 -0.83
C VAL A 131 -9.02 13.60 -0.92
N THR A 132 -10.04 12.79 -0.66
CA THR A 132 -9.94 11.33 -0.74
C THR A 132 -9.60 10.85 -2.16
N GLN A 133 -10.24 11.41 -3.19
CA GLN A 133 -9.92 11.06 -4.58
C GLN A 133 -8.48 11.44 -4.95
N LEU A 134 -8.01 12.62 -4.55
CA LEU A 134 -6.66 13.08 -4.85
C LEU A 134 -5.62 12.23 -4.10
N GLU A 135 -5.86 11.95 -2.83
CA GLU A 135 -5.00 11.07 -2.03
C GLU A 135 -4.91 9.69 -2.67
N HIS A 136 -6.04 9.09 -3.04
CA HIS A 136 -6.09 7.79 -3.69
C HIS A 136 -5.39 7.76 -5.05
N LEU A 137 -5.59 8.79 -5.86
CA LEU A 137 -4.95 8.92 -7.16
C LEU A 137 -3.42 9.05 -7.03
N LEU A 138 -2.94 9.89 -6.13
CA LEU A 138 -1.52 10.19 -6.01
C LEU A 138 -0.75 9.10 -5.26
N THR A 139 -1.30 8.57 -4.17
CA THR A 139 -0.57 7.62 -3.34
C THR A 139 -0.74 6.18 -3.81
N PHE A 140 -1.98 5.78 -4.09
CA PHE A 140 -2.27 4.41 -4.50
C PHE A 140 -2.04 4.20 -5.99
N PHE A 141 -2.80 4.90 -6.84
CA PHE A 141 -2.76 4.65 -8.29
C PHE A 141 -1.39 4.99 -8.90
N PHE A 142 -0.90 6.21 -8.67
CA PHE A 142 0.40 6.62 -9.21
C PHE A 142 1.55 5.82 -8.60
N GLY A 143 1.56 5.62 -7.29
CA GLY A 143 2.59 4.84 -6.62
C GLY A 143 2.65 3.41 -7.13
N LEU A 144 1.48 2.74 -7.23
CA LEU A 144 1.40 1.39 -7.75
C LEU A 144 1.88 1.31 -9.21
N VAL A 145 1.35 2.15 -10.08
CA VAL A 145 1.69 2.13 -11.52
C VAL A 145 3.19 2.38 -11.72
N VAL A 146 3.75 3.41 -11.08
CA VAL A 146 5.16 3.75 -11.24
C VAL A 146 6.06 2.64 -10.73
N VAL A 147 5.87 2.18 -9.50
CA VAL A 147 6.75 1.16 -8.91
C VAL A 147 6.60 -0.17 -9.65
N THR A 148 5.38 -0.62 -9.94
CA THR A 148 5.17 -1.87 -10.66
C THR A 148 5.77 -1.82 -12.05
N THR A 149 5.60 -0.71 -12.77
CA THR A 149 6.19 -0.54 -14.11
C THR A 149 7.71 -0.62 -14.04
N ILE A 150 8.35 0.11 -13.12
CA ILE A 150 9.82 0.09 -12.96
C ILE A 150 10.31 -1.32 -12.66
N LEU A 151 9.74 -1.99 -11.69
CA LEU A 151 10.17 -3.34 -11.30
C LEU A 151 9.94 -4.34 -12.43
N THR A 152 8.82 -4.26 -13.13
CA THR A 152 8.52 -5.13 -14.29
C THR A 152 9.52 -4.90 -15.42
N LEU A 153 9.86 -3.66 -15.74
CA LEU A 153 10.84 -3.35 -16.79
C LEU A 153 12.23 -3.91 -16.45
N VAL A 154 12.66 -3.77 -15.19
CA VAL A 154 13.94 -4.33 -14.75
C VAL A 154 13.91 -5.86 -14.81
N MET A 155 12.85 -6.51 -14.32
CA MET A 155 12.71 -7.95 -14.42
C MET A 155 12.68 -8.44 -15.88
N PHE A 156 11.95 -7.75 -16.73
CA PHE A 156 11.90 -8.10 -18.16
C PHE A 156 13.28 -8.00 -18.82
N THR A 157 14.09 -7.02 -18.42
CA THR A 157 15.43 -6.84 -19.01
C THR A 157 16.40 -7.96 -18.62
N TYR A 158 16.33 -8.45 -17.38
CA TYR A 158 17.34 -9.37 -16.82
C TYR A 158 16.86 -10.81 -16.62
N ALA A 159 15.56 -11.03 -16.56
CA ALA A 159 14.98 -12.30 -16.15
C ALA A 159 13.75 -12.70 -17.02
N ALA A 160 13.69 -12.24 -18.26
CA ALA A 160 12.61 -12.62 -19.17
C ALA A 160 12.59 -14.13 -19.42
N GLY A 161 11.41 -14.75 -19.22
CA GLY A 161 11.23 -16.20 -19.37
C GLY A 161 11.57 -17.03 -18.14
N SER A 162 12.00 -16.40 -17.05
CA SER A 162 12.28 -17.09 -15.79
C SER A 162 11.02 -17.65 -15.15
N THR A 163 11.16 -18.79 -14.47
CA THR A 163 10.10 -19.46 -13.73
C THR A 163 10.49 -19.54 -12.25
N GLY A 164 9.62 -19.10 -11.36
CA GLY A 164 9.89 -19.12 -9.92
C GLY A 164 9.06 -18.06 -9.19
N THR A 165 9.32 -17.94 -7.89
CA THR A 165 8.72 -16.83 -7.13
C THR A 165 9.41 -15.52 -7.49
N ALA A 166 8.70 -14.39 -7.36
CA ALA A 166 9.28 -13.09 -7.66
C ALA A 166 10.57 -12.82 -6.85
N VAL A 167 10.61 -13.24 -5.57
CA VAL A 167 11.78 -13.07 -4.71
C VAL A 167 12.96 -13.91 -5.21
N ASP A 168 12.71 -15.17 -5.59
CA ASP A 168 13.76 -16.04 -6.12
C ASP A 168 14.37 -15.49 -7.41
N ILE A 169 13.53 -15.01 -8.32
CA ILE A 169 14.00 -14.41 -9.58
C ILE A 169 14.89 -13.20 -9.31
N TRP A 170 14.48 -12.31 -8.40
CA TRP A 170 15.30 -11.17 -8.03
C TRP A 170 16.64 -11.57 -7.43
N LEU A 171 16.66 -12.54 -6.49
CA LEU A 171 17.86 -12.91 -5.75
C LEU A 171 18.81 -13.82 -6.55
N VAL A 172 18.27 -14.72 -7.36
CA VAL A 172 19.06 -15.75 -8.05
C VAL A 172 19.45 -15.32 -9.47
N GLU A 173 18.60 -14.57 -10.14
CA GLU A 173 18.82 -14.25 -11.56
C GLU A 173 19.24 -12.80 -11.77
N VAL A 174 18.60 -11.83 -11.11
CA VAL A 174 18.88 -10.41 -11.32
C VAL A 174 20.10 -9.95 -10.52
N VAL A 175 20.15 -10.22 -9.23
CA VAL A 175 21.21 -9.76 -8.33
C VAL A 175 22.62 -10.15 -8.81
N PRO A 176 22.90 -11.38 -9.28
CA PRO A 176 24.24 -11.77 -9.69
C PRO A 176 24.79 -11.01 -10.92
N VAL A 177 23.90 -10.44 -11.74
CA VAL A 177 24.29 -9.83 -13.03
C VAL A 177 24.34 -8.31 -13.00
N VAL A 178 23.78 -7.65 -11.98
CA VAL A 178 23.63 -6.16 -11.96
C VAL A 178 24.74 -5.41 -11.23
N GLY A 179 25.72 -6.08 -10.68
CA GLY A 179 26.83 -5.47 -9.93
C GLY A 179 26.48 -5.09 -8.48
N SER A 180 27.51 -4.86 -7.66
CA SER A 180 27.40 -4.78 -6.21
C SER A 180 26.52 -3.62 -5.69
N VAL A 181 26.64 -2.44 -6.28
CA VAL A 181 25.86 -1.27 -5.84
C VAL A 181 24.37 -1.48 -6.12
N THR A 182 24.05 -1.95 -7.31
CA THR A 182 22.66 -2.24 -7.70
C THR A 182 22.07 -3.38 -6.86
N SER A 183 22.86 -4.40 -6.54
CA SER A 183 22.45 -5.47 -5.65
C SER A 183 22.03 -4.97 -4.27
N VAL A 184 22.78 -4.03 -3.69
CA VAL A 184 22.40 -3.41 -2.41
C VAL A 184 21.08 -2.66 -2.52
N VAL A 185 20.84 -1.94 -3.62
CA VAL A 185 19.55 -1.25 -3.86
C VAL A 185 18.40 -2.26 -3.96
N ILE A 186 18.61 -3.37 -4.68
CA ILE A 186 17.60 -4.44 -4.79
C ILE A 186 17.30 -5.07 -3.42
N TYR A 187 18.32 -5.42 -2.64
CA TYR A 187 18.11 -5.97 -1.31
C TYR A 187 17.35 -5.00 -0.40
N ALA A 188 17.69 -3.71 -0.45
CA ALA A 188 16.99 -2.69 0.31
C ALA A 188 15.52 -2.56 -0.12
N LEU A 189 15.23 -2.59 -1.44
CA LEU A 189 13.88 -2.55 -1.97
C LEU A 189 13.06 -3.76 -1.56
N LEU A 190 13.60 -4.98 -1.69
CA LEU A 190 12.93 -6.20 -1.28
C LEU A 190 12.65 -6.20 0.22
N PHE A 191 13.64 -5.82 1.02
CA PHE A 191 13.45 -5.69 2.47
C PHE A 191 12.35 -4.71 2.82
N LEU A 192 12.36 -3.50 2.23
CA LEU A 192 11.34 -2.49 2.49
C LEU A 192 9.96 -2.94 2.03
N ALA A 193 9.85 -3.56 0.86
CA ALA A 193 8.58 -4.08 0.34
C ALA A 193 7.96 -5.13 1.28
N LEU A 194 8.76 -6.09 1.72
CA LEU A 194 8.31 -7.13 2.66
C LEU A 194 8.00 -6.54 4.03
N PHE A 195 8.89 -5.70 4.56
CA PHE A 195 8.73 -5.10 5.88
C PHE A 195 7.50 -4.18 5.96
N THR A 196 7.29 -3.31 4.97
CA THR A 196 6.14 -2.40 4.97
C THR A 196 4.82 -3.15 4.84
N THR A 197 4.79 -4.22 4.04
CA THR A 197 3.62 -5.08 3.88
C THR A 197 3.29 -5.80 5.18
N GLU A 198 4.27 -6.45 5.79
CA GLU A 198 4.08 -7.17 7.07
C GLU A 198 3.64 -6.20 8.18
N TYR A 199 4.30 -5.05 8.26
CA TYR A 199 3.95 -4.02 9.23
C TYR A 199 2.49 -3.54 9.07
N ALA A 200 2.03 -3.31 7.84
CA ALA A 200 0.65 -2.91 7.57
C ALA A 200 -0.37 -4.01 7.93
N ILE A 201 -0.03 -5.28 7.66
CA ILE A 201 -0.88 -6.43 8.01
C ILE A 201 -1.01 -6.56 9.52
N VAL A 202 0.09 -6.53 10.25
CA VAL A 202 0.08 -6.65 11.73
C VAL A 202 -0.68 -5.48 12.36
N GLU A 203 -0.44 -4.26 11.91
CA GLU A 203 -1.14 -3.06 12.39
C GLU A 203 -2.64 -3.16 12.15
N SER A 204 -3.05 -3.57 10.96
CA SER A 204 -4.44 -3.77 10.59
C SER A 204 -5.11 -4.87 11.42
N PHE A 205 -4.40 -5.96 11.67
CA PHE A 205 -4.89 -7.06 12.51
C PHE A 205 -5.17 -6.59 13.93
N VAL A 206 -4.22 -5.89 14.54
CA VAL A 206 -4.37 -5.36 15.90
C VAL A 206 -5.55 -4.41 15.99
N ARG A 207 -5.71 -3.49 15.04
CA ARG A 207 -6.85 -2.54 15.02
C ARG A 207 -8.18 -3.22 14.89
N ASN A 208 -8.35 -4.05 13.88
CA ASN A 208 -9.62 -4.71 13.65
C ASN A 208 -9.99 -5.63 14.83
N SER A 209 -9.01 -6.34 15.38
CA SER A 209 -9.23 -7.18 16.56
C SER A 209 -9.63 -6.36 17.79
N SER A 210 -8.98 -5.22 18.00
CA SER A 210 -9.32 -4.31 19.11
C SER A 210 -10.73 -3.73 18.97
N ASP A 211 -11.13 -3.36 17.76
CA ASP A 211 -12.45 -2.81 17.46
C ASP A 211 -13.55 -3.88 17.71
N ILE A 212 -13.33 -5.11 17.23
CA ILE A 212 -14.22 -6.23 17.44
C ILE A 212 -14.37 -6.56 18.94
N ILE A 213 -13.25 -6.64 19.66
CA ILE A 213 -13.27 -6.91 21.10
C ILE A 213 -14.02 -5.81 21.84
N TYR A 214 -13.77 -4.54 21.50
CA TYR A 214 -14.47 -3.41 22.12
C TYR A 214 -15.99 -3.42 21.85
N GLU A 215 -16.41 -3.90 20.68
CA GLU A 215 -17.84 -3.99 20.37
C GLU A 215 -18.55 -5.17 21.03
N LEU A 216 -17.82 -6.23 21.36
CA LEU A 216 -18.38 -7.43 21.99
C LEU A 216 -18.56 -7.30 23.51
N TYR A 217 -17.79 -6.44 24.17
CA TYR A 217 -17.80 -6.21 25.60
C TYR A 217 -18.19 -4.77 25.96
#